data_5505689c2c6eb01d795fa995857186db
#
_entry.id   5505689c2c6eb01d795fa995857186db
#
_cell.length_a   1.000
_cell.length_b   1.000
_cell.length_c   1.000
_cell.angle_alpha   90.00
_cell.angle_beta   90.00
_cell.angle_gamma   90.00
#
_symmetry.space_group_name_H-M   'P 1'
#
loop_
_entity.id
_entity.type
_entity.pdbx_description
1 polymer ?
#
loop_
_entity_poly.entity_id
_entity_poly.type
_entity_poly.pdbx_seq_one_letter_code
_entity_poly.pdbx_strand_id
1 'polypeptide(L)'
;MRRLLPGFIYFIPLCCFAEAGEAIPPAEPQVAASPAALVPPVPEVRLEPEVRPDFSEDLFRAVAGADAKRVGELLDEGADVNSILPIPPPEDLVGRFRGTMLDYYLRVEKGLTPLMLASAMGYPEIVSLLLERGAKRQAATKKHHTNALWLAGRNGHVEVMQILLGAGPGTEAARLKIRISLSDQTAWLWRDGQIVRTMPVSTGRKTLPTPKGRFVVTDKHVDWKSTIYPARMPYYLRLSCRDFGMHAGVVPGYPASHGCIRVPAAAAKALFAEIPQGTLVEIE
;
A
#
# COMPACT_ATOMS: atom_id res chain seq x y z
N MET A 1 30.34 32.44 -28.11
CA MET A 1 31.16 32.48 -26.89
C MET A 1 30.71 31.35 -25.97
N ARG A 2 31.51 30.29 -25.90
CA ARG A 2 31.30 29.12 -25.02
C ARG A 2 31.76 29.47 -23.63
N ARG A 3 30.97 29.19 -22.58
CA ARG A 3 31.48 29.11 -21.21
C ARG A 3 31.18 27.73 -20.63
N LEU A 4 32.27 27.07 -20.27
CA LEU A 4 32.40 25.76 -19.65
C LEU A 4 31.96 25.82 -18.19
N LEU A 5 31.29 24.78 -17.73
CA LEU A 5 31.00 24.50 -16.31
C LEU A 5 32.15 23.68 -15.71
N PRO A 6 32.56 23.91 -14.45
CA PRO A 6 33.57 23.10 -13.78
C PRO A 6 32.93 21.87 -13.13
N GLY A 7 33.59 20.72 -13.37
CA GLY A 7 33.22 19.44 -12.75
C GLY A 7 33.65 19.40 -11.27
N PHE A 8 32.82 18.80 -10.46
CA PHE A 8 33.15 18.42 -9.08
C PHE A 8 33.70 17.00 -9.08
N ILE A 9 34.98 16.89 -8.71
CA ILE A 9 35.69 15.63 -8.47
C ILE A 9 35.43 15.24 -7.01
N TYR A 10 34.83 14.09 -6.78
CA TYR A 10 34.74 13.47 -5.46
C TYR A 10 36.04 12.72 -5.15
N PHE A 11 36.79 13.20 -4.14
CA PHE A 11 37.92 12.50 -3.54
C PHE A 11 37.41 11.36 -2.64
N ILE A 12 37.84 10.14 -2.93
CA ILE A 12 37.72 8.99 -2.04
C ILE A 12 39.03 8.88 -1.26
N PRO A 13 39.02 8.86 0.09
CA PRO A 13 40.25 8.62 0.83
C PRO A 13 40.63 7.13 0.80
N LEU A 14 41.82 6.88 0.35
CA LEU A 14 42.51 5.59 0.36
C LEU A 14 42.90 5.27 1.83
N CYS A 15 42.33 4.27 2.47
CA CYS A 15 42.79 3.75 3.75
C CYS A 15 43.80 2.64 3.54
N CYS A 16 44.92 2.80 4.23
CA CYS A 16 46.11 1.98 4.25
C CYS A 16 45.85 0.50 4.53
N PHE A 17 46.40 -0.35 3.66
CA PHE A 17 46.64 -1.77 3.99
C PHE A 17 47.94 -1.86 4.82
N ALA A 18 47.82 -2.41 6.04
CA ALA A 18 48.95 -2.89 6.80
C ALA A 18 49.20 -4.35 6.43
N GLU A 19 50.39 -4.63 5.92
CA GLU A 19 50.88 -5.97 5.69
C GLU A 19 51.09 -6.66 7.04
N ALA A 20 50.39 -7.79 7.27
CA ALA A 20 50.67 -8.71 8.36
C ALA A 20 51.39 -9.93 7.81
N GLY A 21 52.58 -10.20 8.33
CA GLY A 21 53.50 -11.24 7.86
C GLY A 21 52.89 -12.64 7.94
N GLU A 22 53.28 -13.45 6.95
CA GLU A 22 52.98 -14.87 6.85
C GLU A 22 53.66 -15.64 7.99
N ALA A 23 52.86 -16.24 8.85
CA ALA A 23 53.34 -17.29 9.80
C ALA A 23 53.25 -18.65 9.13
N ILE A 24 54.37 -19.36 9.04
CA ILE A 24 54.49 -20.73 8.54
C ILE A 24 53.72 -21.65 9.48
N PRO A 25 52.73 -22.45 9.03
CA PRO A 25 52.05 -23.44 9.85
C PRO A 25 52.94 -24.66 10.12
N PRO A 26 52.84 -25.25 11.31
CA PRO A 26 53.59 -26.49 11.63
C PRO A 26 53.08 -27.68 10.82
N ALA A 27 54.00 -28.54 10.44
CA ALA A 27 53.72 -29.75 9.66
C ALA A 27 52.78 -30.71 10.42
N GLU A 28 51.67 -31.08 9.76
CA GLU A 28 50.74 -32.10 10.24
C GLU A 28 51.36 -33.51 10.12
N PRO A 29 51.13 -34.41 11.11
CA PRO A 29 51.58 -35.78 11.02
C PRO A 29 50.79 -36.55 9.96
N GLN A 30 51.49 -37.18 9.03
CA GLN A 30 50.92 -38.10 8.03
C GLN A 30 50.30 -39.29 8.73
N VAL A 31 48.96 -39.33 8.80
CA VAL A 31 48.20 -40.52 9.18
C VAL A 31 48.12 -41.45 7.95
N ALA A 32 48.66 -42.66 8.09
CA ALA A 32 48.63 -43.67 7.05
C ALA A 32 47.18 -43.99 6.64
N ALA A 33 46.88 -43.81 5.36
CA ALA A 33 45.57 -44.12 4.80
C ALA A 33 45.31 -45.63 4.83
N SER A 34 44.32 -46.05 5.62
CA SER A 34 43.73 -47.39 5.53
C SER A 34 42.93 -47.51 4.22
N PRO A 35 42.95 -48.64 3.49
CA PRO A 35 42.21 -48.74 2.24
C PRO A 35 40.71 -48.62 2.51
N ALA A 36 40.13 -47.54 2.01
CA ALA A 36 38.69 -47.32 2.04
C ALA A 36 37.97 -48.41 1.24
N ALA A 37 37.12 -49.16 1.91
CA ALA A 37 36.19 -50.07 1.23
C ALA A 37 35.34 -49.27 0.24
N LEU A 38 35.32 -49.70 -1.04
CA LEU A 38 34.48 -49.15 -2.08
C LEU A 38 33.01 -49.36 -1.72
N VAL A 39 32.40 -48.33 -1.14
CA VAL A 39 30.96 -48.25 -1.00
C VAL A 39 30.41 -47.93 -2.39
N PRO A 40 29.54 -48.78 -2.98
CA PRO A 40 28.95 -48.48 -4.28
C PRO A 40 28.17 -47.16 -4.19
N PRO A 41 28.19 -46.32 -5.25
CA PRO A 41 27.45 -45.06 -5.26
C PRO A 41 25.98 -45.36 -5.03
N VAL A 42 25.41 -44.74 -4.00
CA VAL A 42 23.97 -44.72 -3.76
C VAL A 42 23.34 -44.05 -5.00
N PRO A 43 22.37 -44.70 -5.68
CA PRO A 43 21.73 -44.05 -6.82
C PRO A 43 21.10 -42.73 -6.37
N GLU A 44 21.53 -41.65 -6.98
CA GLU A 44 20.96 -40.34 -6.81
C GLU A 44 19.50 -40.41 -7.29
N VAL A 45 18.58 -40.58 -6.34
CA VAL A 45 17.15 -40.48 -6.63
C VAL A 45 16.89 -39.01 -7.01
N ARG A 46 16.94 -38.73 -8.30
CA ARG A 46 16.39 -37.48 -8.83
C ARG A 46 14.89 -37.51 -8.54
N LEU A 47 14.52 -36.86 -7.43
CA LEU A 47 13.14 -36.51 -7.22
C LEU A 47 12.77 -35.51 -8.35
N GLU A 48 11.98 -35.96 -9.33
CA GLU A 48 11.35 -35.09 -10.27
C GLU A 48 10.63 -34.01 -9.45
N PRO A 49 10.77 -32.70 -9.80
CA PRO A 49 10.07 -31.65 -9.07
C PRO A 49 8.56 -31.96 -9.15
N GLU A 50 7.95 -32.19 -7.99
CA GLU A 50 6.50 -32.30 -7.90
C GLU A 50 5.88 -31.11 -8.61
N VAL A 51 5.27 -31.33 -9.76
CA VAL A 51 4.52 -30.30 -10.48
C VAL A 51 3.28 -30.00 -9.64
N ARG A 52 3.38 -28.97 -8.81
CA ARG A 52 2.22 -28.51 -8.05
C ARG A 52 1.20 -27.94 -9.02
N PRO A 53 -0.08 -28.30 -8.89
CA PRO A 53 -1.11 -27.73 -9.75
C PRO A 53 -1.12 -26.21 -9.63
N ASP A 54 -1.21 -25.53 -10.77
CA ASP A 54 -1.32 -24.06 -10.82
C ASP A 54 -2.76 -23.65 -10.56
N PHE A 55 -3.07 -23.28 -9.35
CA PHE A 55 -4.39 -22.79 -8.93
C PHE A 55 -4.59 -21.29 -9.18
N SER A 56 -3.69 -20.62 -9.89
CA SER A 56 -3.73 -19.15 -10.05
C SER A 56 -5.05 -18.68 -10.65
N GLU A 57 -5.50 -19.29 -11.75
CA GLU A 57 -6.76 -18.89 -12.38
C GLU A 57 -7.97 -19.14 -11.50
N ASP A 58 -8.03 -20.29 -10.82
CA ASP A 58 -9.13 -20.65 -9.93
C ASP A 58 -9.21 -19.72 -8.72
N LEU A 59 -8.06 -19.31 -8.17
CA LEU A 59 -8.01 -18.32 -7.10
C LEU A 59 -8.57 -16.96 -7.57
N PHE A 60 -8.19 -16.51 -8.77
CA PHE A 60 -8.77 -15.27 -9.32
C PHE A 60 -10.27 -15.39 -9.59
N ARG A 61 -10.77 -16.54 -10.07
CA ARG A 61 -12.21 -16.80 -10.24
C ARG A 61 -12.96 -16.80 -8.90
N ALA A 62 -12.43 -17.45 -7.89
CA ALA A 62 -13.02 -17.48 -6.55
C ALA A 62 -13.10 -16.07 -5.94
N VAL A 63 -12.01 -15.27 -6.04
CA VAL A 63 -11.99 -13.87 -5.62
C VAL A 63 -13.01 -13.05 -6.41
N ALA A 64 -13.04 -13.15 -7.74
CA ALA A 64 -14.01 -12.44 -8.57
C ALA A 64 -15.46 -12.83 -8.24
N GLY A 65 -15.68 -14.08 -7.82
CA GLY A 65 -16.96 -14.62 -7.39
C GLY A 65 -17.42 -14.18 -6.01
N ALA A 66 -16.57 -13.49 -5.24
CA ALA A 66 -16.79 -13.20 -3.82
C ALA A 66 -16.93 -14.46 -2.96
N ASP A 67 -16.34 -15.58 -3.37
CA ASP A 67 -16.43 -16.87 -2.68
C ASP A 67 -15.25 -17.02 -1.69
N ALA A 68 -15.39 -16.44 -0.51
CA ALA A 68 -14.38 -16.48 0.55
C ALA A 68 -14.05 -17.91 0.99
N LYS A 69 -15.05 -18.81 1.00
CA LYS A 69 -14.84 -20.21 1.34
C LYS A 69 -13.92 -20.89 0.33
N ARG A 70 -14.23 -20.75 -0.98
CA ARG A 70 -13.39 -21.34 -2.05
C ARG A 70 -12.00 -20.72 -2.09
N VAL A 71 -11.86 -19.43 -1.82
CA VAL A 71 -10.55 -18.78 -1.65
C VAL A 71 -9.75 -19.46 -0.54
N GLY A 72 -10.36 -19.71 0.62
CA GLY A 72 -9.73 -20.40 1.74
C GLY A 72 -9.28 -21.82 1.37
N GLU A 73 -10.16 -22.60 0.77
CA GLU A 73 -9.89 -23.99 0.31
C GLU A 73 -8.70 -24.02 -0.66
N LEU A 74 -8.69 -23.16 -1.68
CA LEU A 74 -7.59 -23.10 -2.65
C LEU A 74 -6.25 -22.75 -2.01
N LEU A 75 -6.25 -21.83 -1.03
CA LEU A 75 -5.04 -21.48 -0.28
C LEU A 75 -4.56 -22.63 0.60
N ASP A 76 -5.47 -23.43 1.19
CA ASP A 76 -5.16 -24.62 1.96
C ASP A 76 -4.63 -25.76 1.06
N GLU A 77 -5.11 -25.85 -0.18
CA GLU A 77 -4.63 -26.76 -1.23
C GLU A 77 -3.25 -26.34 -1.78
N GLY A 78 -2.72 -25.16 -1.40
CA GLY A 78 -1.39 -24.69 -1.76
C GLY A 78 -1.33 -23.66 -2.88
N ALA A 79 -2.45 -23.02 -3.23
CA ALA A 79 -2.44 -21.89 -4.14
C ALA A 79 -1.52 -20.76 -3.64
N ASP A 80 -0.74 -20.17 -4.54
CA ASP A 80 0.09 -19.01 -4.18
C ASP A 80 -0.78 -17.76 -3.98
N VAL A 81 -0.88 -17.32 -2.73
CA VAL A 81 -1.63 -16.11 -2.34
C VAL A 81 -1.13 -14.85 -3.07
N ASN A 82 0.11 -14.86 -3.54
CA ASN A 82 0.75 -13.79 -4.30
C ASN A 82 0.85 -14.09 -5.81
N SER A 83 0.09 -15.07 -6.30
CA SER A 83 0.04 -15.38 -7.72
C SER A 83 -0.30 -14.13 -8.55
N ILE A 84 0.14 -14.15 -9.79
CA ILE A 84 -0.08 -13.03 -10.71
C ILE A 84 -1.07 -13.51 -11.76
N LEU A 85 -2.07 -12.66 -12.06
CA LEU A 85 -3.03 -12.94 -13.11
C LEU A 85 -2.31 -13.25 -14.43
N PRO A 86 -2.57 -14.41 -15.08
CA PRO A 86 -1.94 -14.77 -16.35
C PRO A 86 -2.28 -13.78 -17.46
N ILE A 87 -1.44 -13.75 -18.49
CA ILE A 87 -1.60 -12.90 -19.67
C ILE A 87 -1.50 -13.79 -20.91
N PRO A 88 -2.55 -13.89 -21.73
CA PRO A 88 -3.84 -13.18 -21.59
C PRO A 88 -4.64 -13.65 -20.37
N PRO A 89 -5.45 -12.76 -19.78
CA PRO A 89 -6.33 -13.15 -18.68
C PRO A 89 -7.44 -14.08 -19.17
N PRO A 90 -8.01 -14.95 -18.30
CA PRO A 90 -9.15 -15.80 -18.65
C PRO A 90 -10.33 -15.00 -19.20
N GLU A 91 -10.93 -15.47 -20.29
CA GLU A 91 -12.02 -14.74 -20.99
C GLU A 91 -13.27 -14.54 -20.12
N ASP A 92 -13.58 -15.51 -19.26
CA ASP A 92 -14.68 -15.43 -18.30
C ASP A 92 -14.50 -14.30 -17.28
N LEU A 93 -13.26 -14.10 -16.77
CA LEU A 93 -12.94 -12.98 -15.90
C LEU A 93 -13.06 -11.64 -16.65
N VAL A 94 -12.51 -11.56 -17.84
CA VAL A 94 -12.61 -10.35 -18.67
C VAL A 94 -14.06 -10.03 -18.99
N GLY A 95 -14.85 -11.05 -19.37
CA GLY A 95 -16.27 -10.90 -19.68
C GLY A 95 -17.07 -10.33 -18.51
N ARG A 96 -16.77 -10.77 -17.28
CA ARG A 96 -17.42 -10.33 -16.04
C ARG A 96 -17.24 -8.83 -15.76
N PHE A 97 -16.07 -8.28 -16.11
CA PHE A 97 -15.71 -6.89 -15.80
C PHE A 97 -15.76 -5.95 -16.98
N ARG A 98 -16.31 -6.43 -18.13
CA ARG A 98 -16.39 -5.63 -19.36
C ARG A 98 -17.06 -4.28 -19.13
N GLY A 99 -16.40 -3.21 -19.58
CA GLY A 99 -16.90 -1.84 -19.46
C GLY A 99 -16.71 -1.21 -18.08
N THR A 100 -16.11 -1.93 -17.13
CA THR A 100 -15.69 -1.34 -15.84
C THR A 100 -14.24 -0.88 -15.89
N MET A 101 -13.82 -0.07 -14.92
CA MET A 101 -12.40 0.29 -14.80
C MET A 101 -11.52 -0.94 -14.59
N LEU A 102 -12.05 -2.00 -13.98
CA LEU A 102 -11.32 -3.24 -13.74
C LEU A 102 -10.98 -3.98 -15.04
N ASP A 103 -11.84 -3.90 -16.07
CA ASP A 103 -11.56 -4.43 -17.41
C ASP A 103 -10.24 -3.88 -17.99
N TYR A 104 -10.00 -2.58 -17.82
CA TYR A 104 -8.74 -1.97 -18.23
C TYR A 104 -7.55 -2.58 -17.47
N TYR A 105 -7.64 -2.73 -16.13
CA TYR A 105 -6.56 -3.32 -15.34
C TYR A 105 -6.29 -4.77 -15.68
N LEU A 106 -7.32 -5.57 -15.89
CA LEU A 106 -7.20 -6.97 -16.28
C LEU A 106 -6.46 -7.14 -17.63
N ARG A 107 -6.73 -6.26 -18.60
CA ARG A 107 -6.16 -6.37 -19.96
C ARG A 107 -4.79 -5.71 -20.10
N VAL A 108 -4.53 -4.64 -19.39
CA VAL A 108 -3.40 -3.75 -19.65
C VAL A 108 -2.29 -3.87 -18.59
N GLU A 109 -2.66 -4.16 -17.34
CA GLU A 109 -1.71 -4.23 -16.24
C GLU A 109 -1.08 -5.61 -16.10
N LYS A 110 0.24 -5.61 -15.85
CA LYS A 110 0.98 -6.82 -15.47
C LYS A 110 1.24 -6.80 -13.97
N GLY A 111 1.06 -7.95 -13.34
CA GLY A 111 1.34 -8.07 -11.90
C GLY A 111 0.12 -7.82 -11.02
N LEU A 112 -1.10 -7.98 -11.55
CA LEU A 112 -2.31 -7.95 -10.75
C LEU A 112 -2.34 -9.18 -9.84
N THR A 113 -2.55 -8.98 -8.54
CA THR A 113 -2.63 -10.04 -7.52
C THR A 113 -4.06 -10.28 -7.05
N PRO A 114 -4.37 -11.44 -6.41
CA PRO A 114 -5.68 -11.69 -5.81
C PRO A 114 -6.09 -10.60 -4.81
N LEU A 115 -5.13 -10.11 -3.99
CA LEU A 115 -5.37 -9.02 -3.04
C LEU A 115 -5.79 -7.72 -3.74
N MET A 116 -5.18 -7.40 -4.89
CA MET A 116 -5.56 -6.21 -5.66
C MET A 116 -6.96 -6.36 -6.23
N LEU A 117 -7.33 -7.53 -6.75
CA LEU A 117 -8.67 -7.80 -7.27
C LEU A 117 -9.72 -7.71 -6.16
N ALA A 118 -9.51 -8.40 -5.02
CA ALA A 118 -10.41 -8.33 -3.87
C ALA A 118 -10.59 -6.90 -3.35
N SER A 119 -9.51 -6.13 -3.34
CA SER A 119 -9.51 -4.71 -2.91
C SER A 119 -10.26 -3.81 -3.88
N ALA A 120 -10.11 -4.04 -5.19
CA ALA A 120 -10.85 -3.30 -6.21
C ALA A 120 -12.35 -3.58 -6.17
N MET A 121 -12.74 -4.81 -5.77
CA MET A 121 -14.12 -5.25 -5.66
C MET A 121 -14.76 -4.89 -4.32
N GLY A 122 -13.98 -4.51 -3.31
CA GLY A 122 -14.49 -4.14 -2.00
C GLY A 122 -14.93 -5.33 -1.16
N TYR A 123 -14.21 -6.44 -1.17
CA TYR A 123 -14.49 -7.64 -0.40
C TYR A 123 -13.65 -7.72 0.87
N PRO A 124 -14.09 -7.15 2.00
CA PRO A 124 -13.28 -7.03 3.21
C PRO A 124 -12.90 -8.38 3.82
N GLU A 125 -13.81 -9.35 3.77
CA GLU A 125 -13.58 -10.71 4.27
C GLU A 125 -12.45 -11.41 3.48
N ILE A 126 -12.51 -11.37 2.14
CA ILE A 126 -11.48 -11.96 1.29
C ILE A 126 -10.15 -11.22 1.45
N VAL A 127 -10.16 -9.90 1.56
CA VAL A 127 -8.95 -9.09 1.81
C VAL A 127 -8.30 -9.51 3.13
N SER A 128 -9.08 -9.67 4.21
CA SER A 128 -8.59 -10.13 5.51
C SER A 128 -7.96 -11.53 5.39
N LEU A 129 -8.69 -12.47 4.78
CA LEU A 129 -8.23 -13.85 4.57
C LEU A 129 -6.91 -13.89 3.77
N LEU A 130 -6.81 -13.17 2.66
CA LEU A 130 -5.58 -13.11 1.85
C LEU A 130 -4.40 -12.53 2.66
N LEU A 131 -4.63 -11.49 3.47
CA LEU A 131 -3.60 -10.90 4.32
C LEU A 131 -3.14 -11.85 5.42
N GLU A 132 -4.05 -12.59 6.05
CA GLU A 132 -3.75 -13.62 7.05
C GLU A 132 -2.90 -14.76 6.46
N ARG A 133 -3.09 -15.04 5.16
CA ARG A 133 -2.31 -16.04 4.42
C ARG A 133 -1.02 -15.48 3.80
N GLY A 134 -0.63 -14.25 4.13
CA GLY A 134 0.66 -13.66 3.73
C GLY A 134 0.64 -12.91 2.40
N ALA A 135 -0.52 -12.43 1.95
CA ALA A 135 -0.58 -11.55 0.78
C ALA A 135 0.24 -10.27 0.99
N LYS A 136 1.03 -9.90 -0.02
CA LYS A 136 1.91 -8.74 0.00
C LYS A 136 1.12 -7.45 -0.21
N ARG A 137 0.87 -6.70 0.87
CA ARG A 137 0.14 -5.40 0.84
C ARG A 137 0.75 -4.38 -0.12
N GLN A 138 2.08 -4.39 -0.25
CA GLN A 138 2.84 -3.42 -1.03
C GLN A 138 3.07 -3.86 -2.49
N ALA A 139 2.55 -5.03 -2.90
CA ALA A 139 2.63 -5.46 -4.27
C ALA A 139 2.00 -4.38 -5.17
N ALA A 140 2.63 -4.12 -6.32
CA ALA A 140 2.18 -3.10 -7.26
C ALA A 140 2.29 -3.62 -8.70
N THR A 141 1.39 -3.17 -9.55
CA THR A 141 1.42 -3.45 -10.98
C THR A 141 2.64 -2.81 -11.64
N LYS A 142 3.10 -3.41 -12.75
CA LYS A 142 4.36 -2.98 -13.39
C LYS A 142 4.27 -1.66 -14.13
N LYS A 143 3.13 -1.34 -14.74
CA LYS A 143 2.99 -0.18 -15.61
C LYS A 143 2.65 1.10 -14.85
N HIS A 144 1.63 1.06 -14.00
CA HIS A 144 1.14 2.25 -13.30
C HIS A 144 1.44 2.22 -11.79
N HIS A 145 2.19 1.22 -11.30
CA HIS A 145 2.49 1.04 -9.88
C HIS A 145 1.26 1.05 -8.98
N THR A 146 0.14 0.55 -9.53
CA THR A 146 -1.13 0.46 -8.83
C THR A 146 -1.07 -0.65 -7.79
N ASN A 147 -1.48 -0.40 -6.56
CA ASN A 147 -1.54 -1.35 -5.46
C ASN A 147 -2.97 -1.55 -4.94
N ALA A 148 -3.14 -2.49 -4.01
CA ALA A 148 -4.45 -2.82 -3.41
C ALA A 148 -5.12 -1.60 -2.74
N LEU A 149 -4.36 -0.79 -1.99
CA LEU A 149 -4.87 0.40 -1.29
C LEU A 149 -5.39 1.46 -2.28
N TRP A 150 -4.67 1.69 -3.37
CA TRP A 150 -5.08 2.64 -4.40
C TRP A 150 -6.37 2.18 -5.10
N LEU A 151 -6.47 0.88 -5.45
CA LEU A 151 -7.68 0.30 -6.08
C LEU A 151 -8.90 0.43 -5.16
N ALA A 152 -8.76 0.10 -3.87
CA ALA A 152 -9.82 0.28 -2.88
C ALA A 152 -10.22 1.76 -2.75
N GLY A 153 -9.25 2.67 -2.69
CA GLY A 153 -9.49 4.12 -2.59
C GLY A 153 -10.19 4.70 -3.82
N ARG A 154 -9.80 4.25 -5.01
CA ARG A 154 -10.41 4.68 -6.27
C ARG A 154 -11.89 4.29 -6.35
N ASN A 155 -12.24 3.11 -5.83
CA ASN A 155 -13.60 2.57 -5.82
C ASN A 155 -14.40 2.95 -4.55
N GLY A 156 -13.79 3.64 -3.57
CA GLY A 156 -14.48 4.11 -2.37
C GLY A 156 -14.71 3.04 -1.29
N HIS A 157 -13.96 1.94 -1.33
CA HIS A 157 -14.07 0.83 -0.39
C HIS A 157 -13.35 1.13 0.94
N VAL A 158 -13.98 1.95 1.77
CA VAL A 158 -13.43 2.47 3.03
C VAL A 158 -12.98 1.36 3.97
N GLU A 159 -13.80 0.35 4.18
CA GLU A 159 -13.51 -0.77 5.08
C GLU A 159 -12.28 -1.56 4.61
N VAL A 160 -12.20 -1.87 3.33
CA VAL A 160 -11.03 -2.52 2.74
C VAL A 160 -9.77 -1.67 2.93
N MET A 161 -9.86 -0.35 2.75
CA MET A 161 -8.74 0.54 2.99
C MET A 161 -8.29 0.51 4.45
N GLN A 162 -9.24 0.47 5.40
CA GLN A 162 -8.91 0.36 6.83
C GLN A 162 -8.20 -0.96 7.14
N ILE A 163 -8.65 -2.09 6.60
CA ILE A 163 -7.99 -3.39 6.75
C ILE A 163 -6.57 -3.35 6.17
N LEU A 164 -6.40 -2.81 4.96
CA LEU A 164 -5.09 -2.68 4.30
C LEU A 164 -4.13 -1.78 5.09
N LEU A 165 -4.63 -0.79 5.81
CA LEU A 165 -3.84 0.11 6.67
C LEU A 165 -3.64 -0.43 8.09
N GLY A 166 -4.18 -1.62 8.41
CA GLY A 166 -4.11 -2.19 9.75
C GLY A 166 -4.98 -1.45 10.78
N ALA A 167 -6.02 -0.77 10.32
CA ALA A 167 -6.92 0.05 11.13
C ALA A 167 -8.24 -0.67 11.45
N GLY A 168 -8.19 -1.98 11.65
CA GLY A 168 -9.34 -2.82 12.01
C GLY A 168 -9.90 -2.54 13.41
N PRO A 169 -10.96 -3.26 13.80
CA PRO A 169 -11.55 -3.13 15.13
C PRO A 169 -10.52 -3.25 16.26
N GLY A 170 -10.66 -2.45 17.30
CA GLY A 170 -9.74 -2.43 18.45
C GLY A 170 -8.51 -1.55 18.30
N THR A 171 -8.24 -1.01 17.10
CA THR A 171 -7.11 -0.09 16.88
C THR A 171 -7.48 1.34 17.26
N GLU A 172 -6.44 2.18 17.50
CA GLU A 172 -6.64 3.61 17.75
C GLU A 172 -7.35 4.31 16.57
N ALA A 173 -7.06 3.91 15.33
CA ALA A 173 -7.72 4.45 14.14
C ALA A 173 -9.23 4.17 14.13
N ALA A 174 -9.67 3.02 14.63
CA ALA A 174 -11.08 2.66 14.70
C ALA A 174 -11.84 3.43 15.79
N ARG A 175 -11.13 3.91 16.82
CA ARG A 175 -11.70 4.72 17.91
C ARG A 175 -11.89 6.18 17.53
N LEU A 176 -11.22 6.62 16.46
CA LEU A 176 -11.18 8.01 15.99
C LEU A 176 -11.99 8.19 14.71
N LYS A 177 -12.70 9.31 14.63
CA LYS A 177 -13.40 9.74 13.43
C LYS A 177 -13.35 11.27 13.32
N ILE A 178 -13.14 11.76 12.11
CA ILE A 178 -13.31 13.19 11.79
C ILE A 178 -14.61 13.33 11.01
N ARG A 179 -15.49 14.21 11.45
CA ARG A 179 -16.69 14.63 10.71
C ARG A 179 -16.54 16.08 10.28
N ILE A 180 -16.88 16.38 9.03
CA ILE A 180 -16.74 17.72 8.46
C ILE A 180 -18.06 18.13 7.83
N SER A 181 -18.61 19.26 8.28
CA SER A 181 -19.76 19.91 7.66
C SER A 181 -19.29 20.98 6.68
N LEU A 182 -19.68 20.81 5.41
CA LEU A 182 -19.41 21.78 4.36
C LEU A 182 -20.28 23.04 4.51
N SER A 183 -21.48 22.91 5.07
CA SER A 183 -22.38 24.06 5.32
C SER A 183 -21.86 24.92 6.47
N ASP A 184 -21.42 24.29 7.56
CA ASP A 184 -21.04 25.00 8.78
C ASP A 184 -19.57 25.39 8.80
N GLN A 185 -18.80 24.92 7.81
CA GLN A 185 -17.33 25.10 7.75
C GLN A 185 -16.65 24.71 9.07
N THR A 186 -17.10 23.57 9.62
CA THR A 186 -16.67 23.06 10.93
C THR A 186 -16.30 21.58 10.82
N ALA A 187 -15.24 21.19 11.53
CA ALA A 187 -14.85 19.81 11.72
C ALA A 187 -14.89 19.41 13.19
N TRP A 188 -15.32 18.20 13.46
CA TRP A 188 -15.33 17.58 14.78
C TRP A 188 -14.43 16.36 14.78
N LEU A 189 -13.54 16.27 15.77
CA LEU A 189 -12.83 15.06 16.08
C LEU A 189 -13.64 14.28 17.13
N TRP A 190 -13.99 13.05 16.79
CA TRP A 190 -14.65 12.10 17.64
C TRP A 190 -13.66 11.05 18.15
N ARG A 191 -13.75 10.69 19.41
CA ARG A 191 -13.06 9.56 20.04
C ARG A 191 -14.07 8.77 20.86
N ASP A 192 -14.17 7.45 20.63
CA ASP A 192 -15.09 6.55 21.33
C ASP A 192 -16.54 7.06 21.33
N GLY A 193 -17.00 7.62 20.23
CA GLY A 193 -18.35 8.14 20.06
C GLY A 193 -18.63 9.52 20.70
N GLN A 194 -17.60 10.19 21.27
CA GLN A 194 -17.71 11.51 21.86
C GLN A 194 -16.90 12.56 21.09
N ILE A 195 -17.40 13.79 21.01
CA ILE A 195 -16.66 14.92 20.42
C ILE A 195 -15.58 15.36 21.41
N VAL A 196 -14.32 15.20 21.01
CA VAL A 196 -13.18 15.64 21.83
C VAL A 196 -12.57 16.95 21.36
N ARG A 197 -12.87 17.35 20.12
CA ARG A 197 -12.41 18.64 19.58
C ARG A 197 -13.35 19.14 18.48
N THR A 198 -13.61 20.45 18.50
CA THR A 198 -14.29 21.18 17.42
C THR A 198 -13.33 22.21 16.86
N MET A 199 -13.31 22.37 15.54
CA MET A 199 -12.42 23.33 14.87
C MET A 199 -13.06 23.91 13.62
N PRO A 200 -12.84 25.19 13.31
CA PRO A 200 -13.26 25.77 12.04
C PRO A 200 -12.41 25.21 10.90
N VAL A 201 -12.99 25.10 9.71
CA VAL A 201 -12.31 24.71 8.49
C VAL A 201 -12.61 25.67 7.35
N SER A 202 -11.85 25.58 6.26
CA SER A 202 -12.20 26.21 4.99
C SER A 202 -12.06 25.16 3.90
N THR A 203 -13.19 24.78 3.34
CA THR A 203 -13.30 23.72 2.32
C THR A 203 -13.21 24.28 0.90
N GLY A 204 -13.39 23.45 -0.11
CA GLY A 204 -13.32 23.82 -1.51
C GLY A 204 -14.38 24.85 -1.90
N ARG A 205 -13.96 25.87 -2.66
CA ARG A 205 -14.86 26.87 -3.23
C ARG A 205 -15.86 26.25 -4.21
N LYS A 206 -16.94 26.94 -4.54
CA LYS A 206 -18.03 26.44 -5.40
C LYS A 206 -17.56 25.82 -6.73
N THR A 207 -16.51 26.39 -7.35
CA THR A 207 -15.95 25.89 -8.62
C THR A 207 -15.01 24.69 -8.47
N LEU A 208 -14.50 24.41 -7.28
CA LEU A 208 -13.59 23.31 -6.93
C LEU A 208 -14.01 22.76 -5.56
N PRO A 209 -15.19 22.14 -5.45
CA PRO A 209 -15.75 21.72 -4.17
C PRO A 209 -14.95 20.57 -3.54
N THR A 210 -14.92 20.56 -2.22
CA THR A 210 -14.50 19.36 -1.48
C THR A 210 -15.56 18.27 -1.68
N PRO A 211 -15.18 17.05 -2.08
CA PRO A 211 -16.14 15.99 -2.32
C PRO A 211 -16.77 15.52 -1.01
N LYS A 212 -18.09 15.26 -1.04
CA LYS A 212 -18.82 14.61 0.05
C LYS A 212 -18.56 13.12 0.05
N GLY A 213 -18.70 12.48 1.20
CA GLY A 213 -18.60 11.04 1.33
C GLY A 213 -17.76 10.57 2.52
N ARG A 214 -17.40 9.29 2.48
CA ARG A 214 -16.55 8.63 3.49
C ARG A 214 -15.17 8.38 2.92
N PHE A 215 -14.16 8.75 3.67
CA PHE A 215 -12.75 8.66 3.31
C PHE A 215 -11.95 8.13 4.48
N VAL A 216 -10.70 7.72 4.22
CA VAL A 216 -9.74 7.38 5.28
C VAL A 216 -8.45 8.18 5.09
N VAL A 217 -7.75 8.46 6.18
CA VAL A 217 -6.40 9.03 6.12
C VAL A 217 -5.44 7.97 5.61
N THR A 218 -4.83 8.17 4.45
CA THR A 218 -3.94 7.17 3.82
C THR A 218 -2.47 7.43 4.05
N ASP A 219 -2.05 8.67 3.99
CA ASP A 219 -0.66 9.06 4.22
C ASP A 219 -0.57 10.45 4.84
N LYS A 220 0.55 10.74 5.48
CA LYS A 220 0.77 11.94 6.29
C LYS A 220 2.12 12.55 5.95
N HIS A 221 2.14 13.85 5.70
CA HIS A 221 3.37 14.59 5.37
C HIS A 221 3.47 15.87 6.20
N VAL A 222 4.60 16.06 6.90
CA VAL A 222 4.83 17.28 7.70
C VAL A 222 4.84 18.52 6.82
N ASP A 223 5.44 18.42 5.64
CA ASP A 223 5.53 19.49 4.65
C ASP A 223 5.30 18.91 3.24
N TRP A 224 4.11 19.12 2.73
CA TRP A 224 3.72 18.69 1.39
C TRP A 224 3.63 19.89 0.45
N LYS A 225 4.11 19.73 -0.77
CA LYS A 225 3.87 20.68 -1.86
C LYS A 225 2.81 20.13 -2.78
N SER A 226 1.81 20.93 -3.09
CA SER A 226 0.80 20.54 -4.08
C SER A 226 1.46 20.26 -5.43
N THR A 227 1.04 19.17 -6.06
CA THR A 227 1.44 18.81 -7.43
C THR A 227 0.66 19.60 -8.50
N ILE A 228 -0.44 20.23 -8.09
CA ILE A 228 -1.36 20.94 -8.98
C ILE A 228 -1.19 22.46 -8.89
N TYR A 229 -0.88 22.99 -7.69
CA TYR A 229 -0.76 24.42 -7.40
C TYR A 229 0.55 24.72 -6.69
N PRO A 230 1.15 25.92 -6.87
CA PRO A 230 2.37 26.30 -6.16
C PRO A 230 2.08 26.65 -4.69
N ALA A 231 1.55 25.71 -3.93
CA ALA A 231 1.14 25.90 -2.54
C ALA A 231 1.78 24.87 -1.62
N ARG A 232 2.28 25.34 -0.46
CA ARG A 232 2.71 24.46 0.64
C ARG A 232 1.49 24.06 1.46
N MET A 233 1.44 22.81 1.85
CA MET A 233 0.39 22.20 2.66
C MET A 233 0.99 21.54 3.91
N PRO A 234 1.38 22.32 4.95
CA PRO A 234 1.95 21.79 6.17
C PRO A 234 0.97 20.87 6.90
N TYR A 235 1.49 19.81 7.53
CA TYR A 235 0.72 18.82 8.27
C TYR A 235 -0.39 18.17 7.42
N TYR A 236 -0.04 17.77 6.21
CA TYR A 236 -0.97 17.21 5.24
C TYR A 236 -1.38 15.79 5.62
N LEU A 237 -2.69 15.56 5.69
CA LEU A 237 -3.34 14.27 5.82
C LEU A 237 -4.07 13.97 4.50
N ARG A 238 -3.54 13.05 3.68
CA ARG A 238 -4.18 12.67 2.42
C ARG A 238 -5.41 11.82 2.68
N LEU A 239 -6.46 11.99 1.90
CA LEU A 239 -7.71 11.25 2.02
C LEU A 239 -7.89 10.26 0.84
N SER A 240 -7.98 8.98 1.16
CA SER A 240 -8.30 7.86 0.26
C SER A 240 -7.46 7.84 -1.02
N CYS A 241 -6.13 8.04 -0.91
CA CYS A 241 -5.19 8.08 -2.05
C CYS A 241 -5.57 9.12 -3.14
N ARG A 242 -6.41 10.10 -2.82
CA ARG A 242 -6.86 11.13 -3.77
C ARG A 242 -5.99 12.39 -3.70
N ASP A 243 -6.19 13.31 -4.65
CA ASP A 243 -5.43 14.57 -4.75
C ASP A 243 -5.94 15.65 -3.80
N PHE A 244 -6.65 15.27 -2.74
CA PHE A 244 -7.10 16.19 -1.69
C PHE A 244 -6.89 15.63 -0.29
N GLY A 245 -6.91 16.52 0.70
CA GLY A 245 -6.69 16.16 2.09
C GLY A 245 -6.90 17.33 3.02
N MET A 246 -6.55 17.14 4.29
CA MET A 246 -6.57 18.18 5.33
C MET A 246 -5.16 18.71 5.54
N HIS A 247 -4.99 20.01 5.72
CA HIS A 247 -3.69 20.63 5.98
C HIS A 247 -3.82 21.99 6.69
N ALA A 248 -2.71 22.49 7.24
CA ALA A 248 -2.67 23.84 7.80
C ALA A 248 -2.89 24.89 6.69
N GLY A 249 -3.76 25.86 6.97
CA GLY A 249 -4.01 26.96 6.05
C GLY A 249 -4.88 28.06 6.64
N VAL A 250 -5.07 29.11 5.86
CA VAL A 250 -5.96 30.22 6.23
C VAL A 250 -7.42 29.77 6.19
N VAL A 251 -8.14 30.01 7.28
CA VAL A 251 -9.55 29.66 7.46
C VAL A 251 -10.37 30.95 7.58
N PRO A 252 -10.88 31.51 6.46
CA PRO A 252 -11.56 32.80 6.46
C PRO A 252 -13.03 32.76 6.91
N GLY A 253 -13.54 31.56 7.28
CA GLY A 253 -14.93 31.37 7.69
C GLY A 253 -15.90 31.01 6.54
N TYR A 254 -15.38 30.83 5.33
CA TYR A 254 -16.12 30.39 4.15
C TYR A 254 -15.29 29.47 3.26
N PRO A 255 -15.90 28.73 2.31
CA PRO A 255 -15.19 27.87 1.37
C PRO A 255 -14.26 28.67 0.44
N ALA A 256 -12.93 28.50 0.57
CA ALA A 256 -11.93 29.28 -0.16
C ALA A 256 -10.79 28.42 -0.76
N SER A 257 -10.79 27.11 -0.55
CA SER A 257 -9.72 26.22 -1.03
C SER A 257 -9.97 25.75 -2.48
N HIS A 258 -9.03 24.98 -3.01
CA HIS A 258 -9.13 24.31 -4.31
C HIS A 258 -9.55 22.82 -4.18
N GLY A 259 -10.31 22.48 -3.13
CA GLY A 259 -10.79 21.12 -2.86
C GLY A 259 -10.27 20.53 -1.56
N CYS A 260 -9.09 20.92 -1.08
CA CYS A 260 -8.57 20.52 0.22
C CYS A 260 -9.36 21.14 1.38
N ILE A 261 -9.21 20.59 2.57
CA ILE A 261 -9.78 21.12 3.81
C ILE A 261 -8.65 21.84 4.57
N ARG A 262 -8.72 23.16 4.61
CA ARG A 262 -7.80 23.98 5.41
C ARG A 262 -8.24 24.00 6.87
N VAL A 263 -7.27 23.86 7.77
CA VAL A 263 -7.45 23.83 9.22
C VAL A 263 -6.49 24.86 9.83
N PRO A 264 -6.83 25.55 10.95
CA PRO A 264 -5.88 26.42 11.64
C PRO A 264 -4.58 25.69 11.98
N ALA A 265 -3.44 26.33 11.87
CA ALA A 265 -2.12 25.69 11.95
C ALA A 265 -1.92 24.88 13.24
N ALA A 266 -2.36 25.40 14.39
CA ALA A 266 -2.26 24.69 15.67
C ALA A 266 -3.13 23.41 15.67
N ALA A 267 -4.35 23.47 15.13
CA ALA A 267 -5.24 22.33 15.04
C ALA A 267 -4.71 21.29 14.02
N ALA A 268 -4.17 21.73 12.89
CA ALA A 268 -3.56 20.85 11.89
C ALA A 268 -2.36 20.07 12.47
N LYS A 269 -1.49 20.76 13.21
CA LYS A 269 -0.35 20.14 13.91
C LYS A 269 -0.80 19.08 14.93
N ALA A 270 -1.84 19.40 15.71
CA ALA A 270 -2.41 18.49 16.69
C ALA A 270 -3.04 17.26 16.02
N LEU A 271 -3.89 17.46 14.98
CA LEU A 271 -4.45 16.36 14.18
C LEU A 271 -3.36 15.49 13.57
N PHE A 272 -2.32 16.11 13.01
CA PHE A 272 -1.21 15.36 12.41
C PHE A 272 -0.51 14.45 13.42
N ALA A 273 -0.33 14.88 14.66
CA ALA A 273 0.26 14.06 15.72
C ALA A 273 -0.68 12.93 16.19
N GLU A 274 -1.96 13.24 16.32
CA GLU A 274 -2.96 12.38 16.97
C GLU A 274 -3.61 11.35 16.04
N ILE A 275 -3.85 11.72 14.77
CA ILE A 275 -4.63 10.91 13.83
C ILE A 275 -3.74 9.86 13.13
N PRO A 276 -3.96 8.55 13.34
CA PRO A 276 -3.26 7.49 12.60
C PRO A 276 -3.83 7.33 11.19
N GLN A 277 -3.06 6.65 10.33
CA GLN A 277 -3.57 6.16 9.04
C GLN A 277 -4.74 5.19 9.28
N GLY A 278 -5.70 5.18 8.36
CA GLY A 278 -6.94 4.38 8.49
C GLY A 278 -8.05 5.08 9.27
N THR A 279 -7.80 6.23 9.91
CA THR A 279 -8.85 6.99 10.58
C THR A 279 -9.93 7.44 9.59
N LEU A 280 -11.20 7.18 9.93
CA LEU A 280 -12.36 7.55 9.12
C LEU A 280 -12.55 9.08 9.09
N VAL A 281 -12.85 9.60 7.90
CA VAL A 281 -13.22 11.00 7.67
C VAL A 281 -14.53 11.03 6.91
N GLU A 282 -15.57 11.63 7.50
CA GLU A 282 -16.90 11.81 6.91
C GLU A 282 -17.09 13.27 6.54
N ILE A 283 -17.47 13.54 5.27
CA ILE A 283 -17.67 14.88 4.72
C ILE A 283 -19.10 14.97 4.20
N GLU A 284 -19.87 15.90 4.74
CA GLU A 284 -21.30 16.09 4.43
C GLU A 284 -21.69 17.54 4.07
#